data_6b5857d3c48c3ee0ec25f8dedc3a73e3
#
_entry.id   6b5857d3c48c3ee0ec25f8dedc3a73e3
#
_cell.length_a   1.000
_cell.length_b   1.000
_cell.length_c   1.000
_cell.angle_alpha   90.00
_cell.angle_beta   90.00
_cell.angle_gamma   90.00
#
_symmetry.space_group_name_H-M   'P 1'
#
loop_
_entity.id
_entity.type
_entity.pdbx_description
1 polymer ?
#
loop_
_entity_poly.entity_id
_entity_poly.type
_entity_poly.pdbx_seq_one_letter_code
_entity_poly.pdbx_strand_id
1 'polypeptide(L)'
;MLFYAARSAGVQRIVHVSIANPSIQSPLPYFRGKALVEYALAQSGARYAIVRPTWIYGGERDVLANNIAWILRRMPAFALPGSGGYPVQPVHVEDVARICVEAAHARPDVVIDAAGPETMSFAELVALVRSAVNTRSPILHLPAPVMAATARALGMLVGDVVLTAEEIKGLMAGLLVSHDPPLGRIAFSQWLEQHKASVGRSYANELERHFSSRLAA
;
A
#
# COMPACT_ATOMS: atom_id res chain seq x y z
N MET A 1 -9.65 10.90 20.94
CA MET A 1 -10.02 12.34 20.94
C MET A 1 -10.66 12.78 19.62
N LEU A 2 -10.04 12.57 18.44
CA LEU A 2 -10.57 13.05 17.15
C LEU A 2 -12.02 12.62 16.86
N PHE A 3 -12.36 11.34 17.01
CA PHE A 3 -13.70 10.82 16.73
C PHE A 3 -14.79 11.41 17.63
N TYR A 4 -14.50 11.60 18.90
CA TYR A 4 -15.42 12.26 19.83
C TYR A 4 -15.61 13.75 19.47
N ALA A 5 -14.55 14.45 19.09
CA ALA A 5 -14.64 15.83 18.64
C ALA A 5 -15.46 15.96 17.36
N ALA A 6 -15.24 15.08 16.38
CA ALA A 6 -16.04 15.03 15.15
C ALA A 6 -17.53 14.80 15.43
N ARG A 7 -17.85 13.86 16.31
CA ARG A 7 -19.24 13.61 16.75
C ARG A 7 -19.84 14.84 17.44
N SER A 8 -19.10 15.46 18.38
CA SER A 8 -19.56 16.65 19.09
C SER A 8 -19.77 17.86 18.16
N ALA A 9 -19.01 17.91 17.06
CA ALA A 9 -19.14 18.91 16.00
C ALA A 9 -20.27 18.62 15.00
N GLY A 10 -21.07 17.56 15.21
CA GLY A 10 -22.20 17.21 14.36
C GLY A 10 -21.82 16.50 13.05
N VAL A 11 -20.61 15.96 12.94
CA VAL A 11 -20.22 15.15 11.77
C VAL A 11 -21.15 13.93 11.69
N GLN A 12 -21.85 13.81 10.56
CA GLN A 12 -22.87 12.79 10.36
C GLN A 12 -22.29 11.37 10.21
N ARG A 13 -21.11 11.26 9.60
CA ARG A 13 -20.42 9.98 9.36
C ARG A 13 -18.91 10.19 9.18
N ILE A 14 -18.14 9.26 9.68
CA ILE A 14 -16.67 9.23 9.52
C ILE A 14 -16.32 8.09 8.57
N VAL A 15 -15.65 8.40 7.46
CA VAL A 15 -15.03 7.38 6.59
C VAL A 15 -13.56 7.28 6.99
N HIS A 16 -13.17 6.12 7.51
CA HIS A 16 -11.80 5.86 7.94
C HIS A 16 -11.10 4.92 6.96
N VAL A 17 -10.02 5.37 6.36
CA VAL A 17 -9.15 4.51 5.53
C VAL A 17 -8.15 3.80 6.43
N SER A 18 -8.34 2.50 6.58
CA SER A 18 -7.52 1.61 7.39
C SER A 18 -6.49 0.86 6.52
N ILE A 19 -6.40 -0.45 6.67
CA ILE A 19 -5.58 -1.38 5.89
C ILE A 19 -6.24 -2.76 5.90
N ALA A 20 -5.99 -3.60 4.90
CA ALA A 20 -6.38 -5.00 4.92
C ALA A 20 -5.73 -5.75 6.10
N ASN A 21 -6.43 -6.72 6.66
CA ASN A 21 -5.97 -7.62 7.72
C ASN A 21 -5.44 -6.92 9.00
N PRO A 22 -6.05 -5.83 9.53
CA PRO A 22 -5.61 -5.23 10.78
C PRO A 22 -5.94 -6.18 11.93
N SER A 23 -5.04 -6.29 12.91
CA SER A 23 -5.27 -7.14 14.09
C SER A 23 -4.66 -6.53 15.34
N ILE A 24 -5.41 -6.48 16.44
CA ILE A 24 -4.93 -6.03 17.75
C ILE A 24 -3.79 -6.95 18.26
N GLN A 25 -3.82 -8.21 17.86
CA GLN A 25 -2.81 -9.21 18.23
C GLN A 25 -1.62 -9.23 17.27
N SER A 26 -1.61 -8.40 16.22
CA SER A 26 -0.51 -8.39 15.28
C SER A 26 0.83 -8.06 15.98
N PRO A 27 1.89 -8.81 15.71
CA PRO A 27 3.24 -8.47 16.15
C PRO A 27 3.77 -7.23 15.42
N LEU A 28 3.16 -6.86 14.28
CA LEU A 28 3.54 -5.71 13.47
C LEU A 28 2.84 -4.45 14.00
N PRO A 29 3.59 -3.44 14.50
CA PRO A 29 3.02 -2.25 15.13
C PRO A 29 2.05 -1.48 14.23
N TYR A 30 2.32 -1.40 12.93
CA TYR A 30 1.45 -0.72 11.96
C TYR A 30 0.06 -1.37 11.90
N PHE A 31 -0.01 -2.68 11.70
CA PHE A 31 -1.28 -3.43 11.64
C PHE A 31 -2.04 -3.38 12.97
N ARG A 32 -1.31 -3.48 14.10
CA ARG A 32 -1.90 -3.34 15.43
C ARG A 32 -2.43 -1.93 15.67
N GLY A 33 -1.67 -0.90 15.28
CA GLY A 33 -2.10 0.50 15.41
C GLY A 33 -3.36 0.79 14.62
N LYS A 34 -3.47 0.30 13.38
CA LYS A 34 -4.68 0.43 12.56
C LYS A 34 -5.89 -0.25 13.20
N ALA A 35 -5.73 -1.47 13.72
CA ALA A 35 -6.79 -2.18 14.43
C ALA A 35 -7.28 -1.43 15.68
N LEU A 36 -6.36 -0.81 16.44
CA LEU A 36 -6.71 0.00 17.60
C LEU A 36 -7.48 1.27 17.22
N VAL A 37 -7.15 1.90 16.08
CA VAL A 37 -7.89 3.06 15.57
C VAL A 37 -9.30 2.66 15.12
N GLU A 38 -9.46 1.53 14.43
CA GLU A 38 -10.77 0.99 14.07
C GLU A 38 -11.62 0.71 15.32
N TYR A 39 -11.04 0.06 16.31
CA TYR A 39 -11.70 -0.21 17.58
C TYR A 39 -12.15 1.09 18.28
N ALA A 40 -11.26 2.09 18.36
CA ALA A 40 -11.59 3.39 18.96
C ALA A 40 -12.69 4.12 18.18
N LEU A 41 -12.75 4.01 16.86
CA LEU A 41 -13.82 4.56 16.04
C LEU A 41 -15.14 3.86 16.34
N ALA A 42 -15.18 2.54 16.37
CA ALA A 42 -16.37 1.76 16.67
C ALA A 42 -16.94 2.07 18.08
N GLN A 43 -16.06 2.30 19.08
CA GLN A 43 -16.45 2.65 20.44
C GLN A 43 -16.83 4.13 20.63
N SER A 44 -16.59 4.99 19.64
CA SER A 44 -16.82 6.44 19.76
C SER A 44 -18.31 6.83 19.75
N GLY A 45 -19.19 5.93 19.30
CA GLY A 45 -20.59 6.19 19.05
C GLY A 45 -20.87 7.11 17.87
N ALA A 46 -19.85 7.45 17.06
CA ALA A 46 -20.03 8.11 15.78
C ALA A 46 -20.46 7.07 14.73
N ARG A 47 -21.25 7.46 13.75
CA ARG A 47 -21.52 6.61 12.59
C ARG A 47 -20.24 6.52 11.73
N TYR A 48 -19.95 5.34 11.22
CA TYR A 48 -18.71 5.14 10.50
C TYR A 48 -18.84 4.24 9.27
N ALA A 49 -17.85 4.38 8.40
CA ALA A 49 -17.45 3.39 7.42
C ALA A 49 -15.94 3.19 7.53
N ILE A 50 -15.48 1.96 7.62
CA ILE A 50 -14.08 1.61 7.62
C ILE A 50 -13.78 0.97 6.28
N VAL A 51 -12.87 1.57 5.51
CA VAL A 51 -12.39 1.04 4.23
C VAL A 51 -10.98 0.51 4.44
N ARG A 52 -10.77 -0.76 4.14
CA ARG A 52 -9.50 -1.48 4.31
C ARG A 52 -8.87 -1.76 2.95
N PRO A 53 -8.07 -0.85 2.41
CA PRO A 53 -7.38 -1.12 1.15
C PRO A 53 -6.29 -2.18 1.36
N THR A 54 -6.06 -2.95 0.31
CA THR A 54 -4.91 -3.82 0.15
C THR A 54 -3.68 -2.99 -0.22
N TRP A 55 -2.96 -3.30 -1.30
CA TRP A 55 -1.82 -2.50 -1.74
C TRP A 55 -2.27 -1.44 -2.75
N ILE A 56 -2.30 -0.15 -2.34
CA ILE A 56 -2.75 0.95 -3.19
C ILE A 56 -1.68 1.28 -4.22
N TYR A 57 -2.07 1.40 -5.50
CA TYR A 57 -1.23 1.86 -6.59
C TYR A 57 -1.95 2.93 -7.42
N GLY A 58 -1.21 3.58 -8.33
CA GLY A 58 -1.72 4.56 -9.27
C GLY A 58 -1.66 6.00 -8.76
N GLY A 59 -1.98 6.93 -9.67
CA GLY A 59 -1.84 8.36 -9.43
C GLY A 59 -0.44 8.89 -9.75
N GLU A 60 -0.33 10.22 -9.79
CA GLU A 60 0.90 10.93 -10.18
C GLU A 60 2.08 10.69 -9.21
N ARG A 61 1.81 10.21 -8.00
CA ARG A 61 2.78 10.04 -6.92
C ARG A 61 2.77 8.63 -6.32
N ASP A 62 2.53 7.64 -7.17
CA ASP A 62 2.65 6.24 -6.76
C ASP A 62 4.08 5.96 -6.28
N VAL A 63 4.22 5.50 -5.04
CA VAL A 63 5.52 5.15 -4.46
C VAL A 63 5.89 3.71 -4.80
N LEU A 64 4.97 2.77 -4.62
CA LEU A 64 5.28 1.35 -4.63
C LEU A 64 5.59 0.82 -6.03
N ALA A 65 4.64 0.88 -6.97
CA ALA A 65 4.87 0.40 -8.34
C ALA A 65 5.92 1.25 -9.06
N ASN A 66 5.92 2.57 -8.82
CA ASN A 66 6.90 3.47 -9.40
C ASN A 66 8.32 3.19 -8.92
N ASN A 67 8.53 2.98 -7.62
CA ASN A 67 9.89 2.75 -7.09
C ASN A 67 10.41 1.35 -7.44
N ILE A 68 9.55 0.33 -7.54
CA ILE A 68 9.93 -0.97 -8.12
C ILE A 68 10.43 -0.78 -9.56
N ALA A 69 9.69 -0.05 -10.39
CA ALA A 69 10.07 0.24 -11.76
C ALA A 69 11.37 1.06 -11.85
N TRP A 70 11.53 2.04 -10.97
CA TRP A 70 12.75 2.86 -10.91
C TRP A 70 13.98 2.04 -10.55
N ILE A 71 13.88 1.15 -9.54
CA ILE A 71 14.96 0.23 -9.15
C ILE A 71 15.31 -0.69 -10.33
N LEU A 72 14.31 -1.29 -10.98
CA LEU A 72 14.49 -2.18 -12.13
C LEU A 72 15.17 -1.49 -13.32
N ARG A 73 14.96 -0.19 -13.50
CA ARG A 73 15.56 0.59 -14.59
C ARG A 73 17.01 1.01 -14.31
N ARG A 74 17.40 1.20 -13.04
CA ARG A 74 18.65 1.86 -12.66
C ARG A 74 19.63 0.99 -11.90
N MET A 75 19.13 0.01 -11.16
CA MET A 75 19.99 -0.85 -10.35
C MET A 75 20.43 -2.08 -11.13
N PRO A 76 21.64 -2.61 -10.85
CA PRO A 76 22.17 -3.78 -11.56
C PRO A 76 21.35 -5.05 -11.31
N ALA A 77 20.57 -5.09 -10.22
CA ALA A 77 19.69 -6.19 -9.86
C ALA A 77 18.52 -5.68 -9.01
N PHE A 78 17.40 -6.41 -9.00
CA PHE A 78 16.29 -6.20 -8.07
C PHE A 78 16.34 -7.27 -6.98
N ALA A 79 16.39 -6.83 -5.71
CA ALA A 79 16.36 -7.73 -4.58
C ALA A 79 14.90 -8.01 -4.17
N LEU A 80 14.58 -9.29 -3.98
CA LEU A 80 13.26 -9.79 -3.62
C LEU A 80 13.37 -10.58 -2.31
N PRO A 81 12.58 -10.25 -1.25
CA PRO A 81 12.68 -10.95 0.02
C PRO A 81 12.12 -12.37 -0.07
N GLY A 82 12.91 -13.35 0.39
CA GLY A 82 12.53 -14.76 0.40
C GLY A 82 12.22 -15.32 -0.98
N SER A 83 11.18 -16.15 -1.08
CA SER A 83 10.76 -16.78 -2.35
C SER A 83 10.01 -15.83 -3.28
N GLY A 84 9.42 -14.75 -2.75
CA GLY A 84 8.50 -13.89 -3.51
C GLY A 84 7.14 -14.52 -3.82
N GLY A 85 6.88 -15.75 -3.35
CA GLY A 85 5.63 -16.46 -3.60
C GLY A 85 4.44 -16.02 -2.75
N TYR A 86 4.63 -15.07 -1.83
CA TYR A 86 3.55 -14.52 -1.02
C TYR A 86 2.62 -13.63 -1.87
N PRO A 87 1.30 -13.73 -1.62
CA PRO A 87 0.31 -13.07 -2.47
C PRO A 87 0.23 -11.56 -2.17
N VAL A 88 -0.03 -10.80 -3.22
CA VAL A 88 -0.38 -9.37 -3.18
C VAL A 88 -1.59 -9.14 -4.07
N GLN A 89 -2.42 -8.17 -3.71
CA GLN A 89 -3.64 -7.83 -4.43
C GLN A 89 -3.72 -6.29 -4.60
N PRO A 90 -3.09 -5.74 -5.64
CA PRO A 90 -3.07 -4.30 -5.87
C PRO A 90 -4.45 -3.73 -6.13
N VAL A 91 -4.77 -2.57 -5.53
CA VAL A 91 -6.00 -1.81 -5.76
C VAL A 91 -5.67 -0.40 -6.25
N HIS A 92 -6.36 0.06 -7.30
CA HIS A 92 -6.13 1.40 -7.84
C HIS A 92 -6.68 2.48 -6.90
N VAL A 93 -5.95 3.59 -6.77
CA VAL A 93 -6.33 4.71 -5.88
C VAL A 93 -7.71 5.29 -6.19
N GLU A 94 -8.12 5.33 -7.47
CA GLU A 94 -9.46 5.79 -7.86
C GLU A 94 -10.55 4.82 -7.40
N ASP A 95 -10.29 3.51 -7.42
CA ASP A 95 -11.21 2.52 -6.88
C ASP A 95 -11.37 2.69 -5.36
N VAL A 96 -10.27 2.91 -4.64
CA VAL A 96 -10.33 3.21 -3.19
C VAL A 96 -11.15 4.46 -2.93
N ALA A 97 -10.92 5.54 -3.70
CA ALA A 97 -11.68 6.78 -3.56
C ALA A 97 -13.18 6.57 -3.84
N ARG A 98 -13.52 5.85 -4.91
CA ARG A 98 -14.92 5.49 -5.24
C ARG A 98 -15.57 4.70 -4.10
N ILE A 99 -14.90 3.68 -3.59
CA ILE A 99 -15.40 2.85 -2.47
C ILE A 99 -15.60 3.72 -1.22
N CYS A 100 -14.69 4.65 -0.91
CA CYS A 100 -14.85 5.58 0.21
C CYS A 100 -16.08 6.47 0.05
N VAL A 101 -16.34 7.00 -1.15
CA VAL A 101 -17.51 7.83 -1.44
C VAL A 101 -18.80 7.01 -1.32
N GLU A 102 -18.85 5.81 -1.89
CA GLU A 102 -19.98 4.89 -1.76
C GLU A 102 -20.24 4.52 -0.29
N ALA A 103 -19.18 4.23 0.49
CA ALA A 103 -19.26 3.91 1.90
C ALA A 103 -19.72 5.10 2.76
N ALA A 104 -19.45 6.34 2.35
CA ALA A 104 -19.94 7.54 3.03
C ALA A 104 -21.47 7.62 3.00
N HIS A 105 -22.11 7.11 1.96
CA HIS A 105 -23.56 7.09 1.79
C HIS A 105 -24.25 5.84 2.34
N ALA A 106 -23.53 4.83 2.78
CA ALA A 106 -24.10 3.62 3.36
C ALA A 106 -24.88 3.96 4.64
N ARG A 107 -26.07 3.37 4.84
CA ARG A 107 -26.89 3.65 6.04
C ARG A 107 -26.38 2.93 7.29
N PRO A 108 -26.11 1.61 7.29
CA PRO A 108 -25.49 0.95 8.43
C PRO A 108 -24.02 1.35 8.56
N ASP A 109 -23.45 1.11 9.73
CA ASP A 109 -22.00 1.13 9.88
C ASP A 109 -21.41 -0.08 9.16
N VAL A 110 -20.32 0.14 8.41
CA VAL A 110 -19.74 -0.88 7.54
C VAL A 110 -18.23 -0.95 7.66
N VAL A 111 -17.72 -2.15 7.48
CA VAL A 111 -16.29 -2.41 7.28
C VAL A 111 -16.16 -3.09 5.92
N ILE A 112 -15.34 -2.54 5.04
CA ILE A 112 -15.27 -2.95 3.63
C ILE A 112 -13.80 -3.10 3.24
N ASP A 113 -13.42 -4.26 2.70
CA ASP A 113 -12.12 -4.44 2.09
C ASP A 113 -12.12 -3.84 0.67
N ALA A 114 -11.20 -2.91 0.42
CA ALA A 114 -10.98 -2.33 -0.89
C ALA A 114 -9.81 -3.06 -1.57
N ALA A 115 -10.13 -4.13 -2.27
CA ALA A 115 -9.18 -4.98 -2.98
C ALA A 115 -9.35 -4.87 -4.50
N GLY A 116 -8.25 -4.93 -5.23
CA GLY A 116 -8.25 -4.91 -6.70
C GLY A 116 -8.63 -6.26 -7.31
N PRO A 117 -8.90 -6.30 -8.62
CA PRO A 117 -9.41 -7.48 -9.29
C PRO A 117 -8.37 -8.57 -9.52
N GLU A 118 -7.09 -8.26 -9.38
CA GLU A 118 -5.99 -9.20 -9.64
C GLU A 118 -5.26 -9.57 -8.34
N THR A 119 -5.10 -10.88 -8.11
CA THR A 119 -4.22 -11.42 -7.07
C THR A 119 -3.08 -12.18 -7.75
N MET A 120 -1.85 -11.87 -7.35
CA MET A 120 -0.65 -12.50 -7.89
C MET A 120 0.43 -12.61 -6.80
N SER A 121 1.45 -13.43 -7.02
CA SER A 121 2.62 -13.41 -6.14
C SER A 121 3.42 -12.11 -6.32
N PHE A 122 4.16 -11.71 -5.31
CA PHE A 122 5.02 -10.53 -5.41
C PHE A 122 6.10 -10.72 -6.50
N ALA A 123 6.60 -11.94 -6.69
CA ALA A 123 7.52 -12.25 -7.77
C ALA A 123 6.89 -12.04 -9.16
N GLU A 124 5.63 -12.45 -9.36
CA GLU A 124 4.89 -12.20 -10.60
C GLU A 124 4.67 -10.71 -10.83
N LEU A 125 4.31 -9.96 -9.78
CA LEU A 125 4.16 -8.52 -9.87
C LEU A 125 5.47 -7.83 -10.32
N VAL A 126 6.61 -8.18 -9.70
CA VAL A 126 7.92 -7.64 -10.07
C VAL A 126 8.30 -8.04 -11.50
N ALA A 127 8.01 -9.28 -11.92
CA ALA A 127 8.25 -9.74 -13.28
C ALA A 127 7.39 -8.98 -14.30
N LEU A 128 6.14 -8.69 -13.95
CA LEU A 128 5.23 -7.89 -14.78
C LEU A 128 5.78 -6.46 -14.95
N VAL A 129 6.18 -5.80 -13.85
CA VAL A 129 6.79 -4.47 -13.91
C VAL A 129 8.08 -4.50 -14.73
N ARG A 130 8.96 -5.50 -14.53
CA ARG A 130 10.20 -5.67 -15.29
C ARG A 130 9.95 -5.77 -16.79
N SER A 131 8.93 -6.53 -17.19
CA SER A 131 8.53 -6.67 -18.58
C SER A 131 8.03 -5.35 -19.16
N ALA A 132 7.13 -4.68 -18.44
CA ALA A 132 6.53 -3.40 -18.88
C ALA A 132 7.58 -2.30 -19.07
N VAL A 133 8.57 -2.22 -18.18
CA VAL A 133 9.66 -1.22 -18.31
C VAL A 133 10.79 -1.67 -19.22
N ASN A 134 10.67 -2.83 -19.86
CA ASN A 134 11.59 -3.40 -20.82
C ASN A 134 13.05 -3.46 -20.31
N THR A 135 13.25 -4.01 -19.11
CA THR A 135 14.58 -4.19 -18.52
C THR A 135 14.93 -5.66 -18.37
N ARG A 136 16.22 -5.96 -18.38
CA ARG A 136 16.78 -7.30 -18.15
C ARG A 136 17.42 -7.44 -16.76
N SER A 137 17.16 -6.49 -15.86
CA SER A 137 17.68 -6.52 -14.48
C SER A 137 17.36 -7.87 -13.82
N PRO A 138 18.36 -8.63 -13.34
CA PRO A 138 18.13 -9.90 -12.67
C PRO A 138 17.38 -9.69 -11.36
N ILE A 139 16.51 -10.65 -11.03
CA ILE A 139 15.79 -10.69 -9.75
C ILE A 139 16.55 -11.65 -8.83
N LEU A 140 17.02 -11.14 -7.70
CA LEU A 140 17.78 -11.90 -6.70
C LEU A 140 16.90 -12.17 -5.49
N HIS A 141 16.75 -13.41 -5.12
CA HIS A 141 16.03 -13.83 -3.92
C HIS A 141 16.95 -13.76 -2.69
N LEU A 142 16.65 -12.86 -1.76
CA LEU A 142 17.48 -12.62 -0.59
C LEU A 142 16.73 -13.00 0.70
N PRO A 143 17.42 -13.59 1.70
CA PRO A 143 16.87 -13.74 3.04
C PRO A 143 16.43 -12.39 3.62
N ALA A 144 15.35 -12.37 4.41
CA ALA A 144 14.77 -11.13 4.94
C ALA A 144 15.78 -10.21 5.68
N PRO A 145 16.75 -10.69 6.47
CA PRO A 145 17.75 -9.82 7.09
C PRO A 145 18.68 -9.15 6.08
N VAL A 146 19.07 -9.88 5.02
CA VAL A 146 19.92 -9.35 3.95
C VAL A 146 19.14 -8.33 3.13
N MET A 147 17.86 -8.63 2.85
CA MET A 147 16.97 -7.67 2.18
C MET A 147 16.82 -6.37 2.98
N ALA A 148 16.65 -6.43 4.30
CA ALA A 148 16.57 -5.24 5.16
C ALA A 148 17.87 -4.42 5.11
N ALA A 149 19.04 -5.07 5.09
CA ALA A 149 20.33 -4.40 4.97
C ALA A 149 20.51 -3.73 3.59
N THR A 150 20.12 -4.41 2.50
CA THR A 150 20.17 -3.83 1.13
C THR A 150 19.18 -2.67 0.97
N ALA A 151 17.97 -2.78 1.50
CA ALA A 151 16.99 -1.70 1.49
C ALA A 151 17.49 -0.47 2.25
N ARG A 152 18.15 -0.67 3.40
CA ARG A 152 18.78 0.42 4.16
C ARG A 152 19.93 1.09 3.40
N ALA A 153 20.79 0.30 2.75
CA ALA A 153 21.88 0.84 1.94
C ALA A 153 21.35 1.66 0.75
N LEU A 154 20.34 1.16 0.07
CA LEU A 154 19.66 1.89 -1.00
C LEU A 154 18.99 3.17 -0.46
N GLY A 155 18.35 3.09 0.71
CA GLY A 155 17.74 4.24 1.37
C GLY A 155 18.74 5.37 1.66
N MET A 156 19.94 5.02 2.13
CA MET A 156 21.02 6.01 2.31
C MET A 156 21.45 6.67 0.98
N LEU A 157 21.40 5.93 -0.12
CA LEU A 157 21.76 6.44 -1.44
C LEU A 157 20.71 7.41 -2.01
N VAL A 158 19.41 7.13 -1.78
CA VAL A 158 18.30 7.93 -2.32
C VAL A 158 17.74 8.94 -1.32
N GLY A 159 18.26 8.98 -0.07
CA GLY A 159 17.78 9.88 0.98
C GLY A 159 16.36 9.56 1.46
N ASP A 160 15.96 8.27 1.49
CA ASP A 160 14.60 7.83 1.82
C ASP A 160 14.60 6.52 2.62
N VAL A 161 13.45 6.13 3.15
CA VAL A 161 13.21 4.81 3.74
C VAL A 161 12.54 3.92 2.69
N VAL A 162 13.34 3.16 1.95
CA VAL A 162 12.84 2.36 0.82
C VAL A 162 11.93 1.22 1.26
N LEU A 163 12.33 0.50 2.31
CA LEU A 163 11.55 -0.63 2.88
C LEU A 163 12.07 -0.96 4.28
N THR A 164 11.18 -1.03 5.22
CA THR A 164 11.50 -1.39 6.61
C THR A 164 11.46 -2.91 6.83
N ALA A 165 12.10 -3.38 7.89
CA ALA A 165 12.03 -4.80 8.28
C ALA A 165 10.60 -5.24 8.64
N GLU A 166 9.76 -4.32 9.11
CA GLU A 166 8.35 -4.59 9.43
C GLU A 166 7.51 -4.75 8.17
N GLU A 167 7.72 -3.89 7.18
CA GLU A 167 7.07 -3.98 5.88
C GLU A 167 7.45 -5.27 5.14
N ILE A 168 8.73 -5.66 5.17
CA ILE A 168 9.19 -6.96 4.65
C ILE A 168 8.42 -8.11 5.32
N LYS A 169 8.28 -8.09 6.65
CA LYS A 169 7.54 -9.13 7.36
C LYS A 169 6.05 -9.14 7.01
N GLY A 170 5.42 -7.97 6.92
CA GLY A 170 4.02 -7.84 6.53
C GLY A 170 3.76 -8.35 5.12
N LEU A 171 4.63 -8.00 4.19
CA LEU A 171 4.59 -8.46 2.80
C LEU A 171 4.75 -9.99 2.73
N MET A 172 5.76 -10.55 3.39
CA MET A 172 6.02 -12.00 3.41
C MET A 172 4.93 -12.81 4.14
N ALA A 173 4.18 -12.18 5.05
CA ALA A 173 3.05 -12.80 5.73
C ALA A 173 1.75 -12.80 4.90
N GLY A 174 1.77 -12.26 3.67
CA GLY A 174 0.61 -12.23 2.78
C GLY A 174 -0.52 -11.33 3.28
N LEU A 175 -0.21 -10.30 4.07
CA LEU A 175 -1.23 -9.42 4.66
C LEU A 175 -1.83 -8.40 3.68
N LEU A 176 -1.35 -8.38 2.42
CA LEU A 176 -1.77 -7.42 1.39
C LEU A 176 -2.81 -8.01 0.43
N VAL A 177 -3.65 -8.91 0.92
CA VAL A 177 -4.78 -9.49 0.18
C VAL A 177 -6.04 -9.43 1.01
N SER A 178 -7.20 -9.45 0.35
CA SER A 178 -8.51 -9.60 0.97
C SER A 178 -9.03 -11.02 0.79
N HIS A 179 -9.84 -11.47 1.73
CA HIS A 179 -10.60 -12.72 1.64
C HIS A 179 -12.03 -12.49 1.10
N ASP A 180 -12.42 -11.21 0.98
CA ASP A 180 -13.70 -10.81 0.41
C ASP A 180 -13.61 -10.65 -1.12
N PRO A 181 -14.74 -10.71 -1.84
CA PRO A 181 -14.77 -10.43 -3.28
C PRO A 181 -14.19 -9.05 -3.60
N PRO A 182 -13.37 -8.93 -4.67
CA PRO A 182 -12.75 -7.68 -5.03
C PRO A 182 -13.80 -6.63 -5.46
N LEU A 183 -13.68 -5.42 -4.92
CA LEU A 183 -14.52 -4.27 -5.27
C LEU A 183 -13.83 -3.31 -6.24
N GLY A 184 -12.52 -3.41 -6.39
CA GLY A 184 -11.74 -2.68 -7.39
C GLY A 184 -12.05 -3.18 -8.80
N ARG A 185 -12.00 -2.28 -9.77
CA ARG A 185 -12.32 -2.54 -11.18
C ARG A 185 -11.12 -2.37 -12.09
N ILE A 186 -10.17 -1.53 -11.69
CA ILE A 186 -8.99 -1.22 -12.48
C ILE A 186 -7.94 -2.29 -12.22
N ALA A 187 -7.57 -3.03 -13.26
CA ALA A 187 -6.57 -4.08 -13.19
C ALA A 187 -5.15 -3.47 -13.20
N PHE A 188 -4.27 -3.95 -12.32
CA PHE A 188 -2.89 -3.50 -12.23
C PHE A 188 -2.12 -3.72 -13.54
N SER A 189 -2.32 -4.88 -14.15
CA SER A 189 -1.69 -5.25 -15.42
C SER A 189 -2.04 -4.28 -16.55
N GLN A 190 -3.32 -3.89 -16.67
CA GLN A 190 -3.79 -2.93 -17.68
C GLN A 190 -3.28 -1.52 -17.41
N TRP A 191 -3.35 -1.06 -16.16
CA TRP A 191 -2.82 0.24 -15.77
C TRP A 191 -1.33 0.35 -16.06
N LEU A 192 -0.55 -0.67 -15.71
CA LEU A 192 0.88 -0.71 -15.93
C LEU A 192 1.24 -0.62 -17.41
N GLU A 193 0.50 -1.32 -18.28
CA GLU A 193 0.70 -1.26 -19.74
C GLU A 193 0.46 0.16 -20.28
N GLN A 194 -0.56 0.85 -19.77
CA GLN A 194 -0.87 2.22 -20.15
C GLN A 194 0.19 3.23 -19.65
N HIS A 195 0.82 2.96 -18.52
CA HIS A 195 1.76 3.87 -17.85
C HIS A 195 3.24 3.45 -17.97
N LYS A 196 3.55 2.40 -18.71
CA LYS A 196 4.92 1.85 -18.85
C LYS A 196 5.96 2.87 -19.32
N ALA A 197 5.53 3.89 -20.07
CA ALA A 197 6.43 4.94 -20.55
C ALA A 197 6.83 5.92 -19.44
N SER A 198 6.00 6.14 -18.44
CA SER A 198 6.23 7.13 -17.36
C SER A 198 6.70 6.49 -16.06
N VAL A 199 6.21 5.30 -15.72
CA VAL A 199 6.51 4.64 -14.45
C VAL A 199 8.00 4.37 -14.27
N GLY A 200 8.54 4.72 -13.10
CA GLY A 200 9.96 4.52 -12.76
C GLY A 200 10.93 5.48 -13.45
N ARG A 201 10.47 6.58 -14.03
CA ARG A 201 11.37 7.60 -14.60
C ARG A 201 12.07 8.43 -13.53
N SER A 202 11.38 8.76 -12.47
CA SER A 202 11.90 9.45 -11.29
C SER A 202 11.60 8.63 -10.03
N TYR A 203 12.46 8.73 -9.03
CA TYR A 203 12.21 8.15 -7.72
C TYR A 203 11.14 8.97 -7.00
N ALA A 204 10.16 8.29 -6.39
CA ALA A 204 9.17 8.93 -5.56
C ALA A 204 9.63 8.86 -4.09
N ASN A 205 10.18 9.97 -3.57
CA ASN A 205 10.69 10.05 -2.21
C ASN A 205 9.53 10.22 -1.22
N GLU A 206 9.39 9.26 -0.30
CA GLU A 206 8.29 9.23 0.66
C GLU A 206 8.49 10.23 1.80
N LEU A 207 9.72 10.42 2.27
CA LEU A 207 10.06 11.39 3.31
C LEU A 207 9.82 12.83 2.83
N GLU A 208 10.25 13.18 1.63
CA GLU A 208 9.97 14.50 1.04
C GLU A 208 8.46 14.74 0.91
N ARG A 209 7.73 13.73 0.51
CA ARG A 209 6.28 13.81 0.33
C ARG A 209 5.53 14.10 1.63
N HIS A 210 5.97 13.52 2.75
CA HIS A 210 5.28 13.64 4.03
C HIS A 210 5.80 14.77 4.92
N PHE A 211 7.04 15.20 4.75
CA PHE A 211 7.70 16.13 5.68
C PHE A 211 8.12 17.46 5.07
N SER A 212 8.38 17.56 3.75
CA SER A 212 8.82 18.82 3.13
C SER A 212 7.74 19.89 3.04
N SER A 213 6.45 19.50 3.03
CA SER A 213 5.33 20.47 3.01
C SER A 213 5.10 21.21 4.35
N ARG A 214 5.77 20.82 5.43
CA ARG A 214 5.67 21.48 6.75
C ARG A 214 6.70 22.58 6.99
N LEU A 215 7.69 22.74 6.11
CA LEU A 215 8.72 23.79 6.22
C LEU A 215 8.43 25.01 5.32
N ALA A 216 7.34 25.00 4.57
CA ALA A 216 6.95 26.07 3.64
C ALA A 216 5.63 26.80 4.03
N ALA A 217 5.18 26.64 5.28
CA ALA A 217 4.01 27.34 5.83
C ALA A 217 4.38 28.21 7.04
#